data_7c992ad114e6b18d6e1cc5688857f1ad
#
_entry.id   7c992ad114e6b18d6e1cc5688857f1ad
#
_cell.length_a   1.000
_cell.length_b   1.000
_cell.length_c   1.000
_cell.angle_alpha   90.00
_cell.angle_beta   90.00
_cell.angle_gamma   90.00
#
_symmetry.space_group_name_H-M   'P 1'
#
loop_
_entity.id
_entity.type
_entity.pdbx_description
1 polymer ?
#
loop_
_entity_poly.entity_id
_entity_poly.type
_entity_poly.pdbx_seq_one_letter_code
_entity_poly.pdbx_strand_id
1 'polypeptide(L)'
;MRTIKVSQLFKIVIYILTLYVLGFDKIITLPGSSLLHDAIIAMLGLFLALYVKQKCFSNQYLRSQCKPLSGYLRIYFIIIVITMMYSLVAYGYSLTQILIITRKYFYVLYTYPIMYIFTMDDDIFEFIKGIYWISMVLLIIKAITWYLYNFRGITIFPGLLLQYSEGWTRNGLMRMDAGALFGIILCLTLYYCMVKKQLFYWIMLAFIYLYLIFVTQFRFQIIVSIILTIYCYYCASNSSKKKTLRLMIISIAIIIFILSGGLDYLLDLFSLNGAQKGSTEARLLTIDHYWNLIKRKNAILGVGFLSSYTNKAFDILRRSDTDRFWLEDLGILGGFFTFGAMSLVLYGKLFYASIKKAIFSCSNRMINYESYVFVKSIVIYMILSCILLNIFDAQRIWGIPFYLSIIFFVKIHQKNYKGEN
;
A
#
# COMPACT_ATOMS: atom_id res chain seq x y z
N MET A 1 -31.60 -23.28 -9.44
CA MET A 1 -30.34 -22.90 -8.76
C MET A 1 -29.64 -21.80 -9.56
N ARG A 2 -29.44 -20.58 -9.03
CA ARG A 2 -28.62 -19.57 -9.70
C ARG A 2 -27.17 -20.00 -9.62
N THR A 3 -26.56 -20.31 -10.76
CA THR A 3 -25.12 -20.60 -10.83
C THR A 3 -24.34 -19.34 -10.44
N ILE A 4 -23.60 -19.39 -9.34
CA ILE A 4 -22.74 -18.29 -8.90
C ILE A 4 -21.66 -18.07 -9.96
N LYS A 5 -21.57 -16.87 -10.52
CA LYS A 5 -20.49 -16.52 -11.47
C LYS A 5 -19.13 -16.62 -10.75
N VAL A 6 -18.12 -17.17 -11.43
CA VAL A 6 -16.75 -17.31 -10.87
C VAL A 6 -16.17 -15.97 -10.39
N SER A 7 -16.52 -14.87 -11.07
CA SER A 7 -16.11 -13.53 -10.63
C SER A 7 -16.67 -13.13 -9.26
N GLN A 8 -17.92 -13.54 -8.96
CA GLN A 8 -18.53 -13.30 -7.63
C GLN A 8 -17.84 -14.13 -6.54
N LEU A 9 -17.49 -15.39 -6.85
CA LEU A 9 -16.72 -16.20 -5.91
C LEU A 9 -15.36 -15.55 -5.60
N PHE A 10 -14.66 -15.07 -6.61
CA PHE A 10 -13.39 -14.35 -6.41
C PHE A 10 -13.56 -13.08 -5.58
N LYS A 11 -14.63 -12.30 -5.79
CA LYS A 11 -14.93 -11.13 -4.95
C LYS A 11 -15.08 -11.53 -3.47
N ILE A 12 -15.87 -12.56 -3.19
CA ILE A 12 -16.08 -13.05 -1.83
C ILE A 12 -14.76 -13.46 -1.19
N VAL A 13 -13.95 -14.25 -1.90
CA VAL A 13 -12.63 -14.69 -1.42
C VAL A 13 -11.73 -13.48 -1.12
N ILE A 14 -11.65 -12.51 -2.02
CA ILE A 14 -10.82 -11.31 -1.81
C ILE A 14 -11.34 -10.48 -0.63
N TYR A 15 -12.64 -10.35 -0.44
CA TYR A 15 -13.21 -9.65 0.72
C TYR A 15 -12.87 -10.34 2.04
N ILE A 16 -13.00 -11.66 2.13
CA ILE A 16 -12.65 -12.46 3.32
C ILE A 16 -11.16 -12.31 3.64
N LEU A 17 -10.31 -12.45 2.63
CA LEU A 17 -8.87 -12.29 2.81
C LEU A 17 -8.47 -10.87 3.20
N THR A 18 -9.17 -9.86 2.68
CA THR A 18 -8.95 -8.48 3.06
C THR A 18 -9.32 -8.24 4.52
N LEU A 19 -10.43 -8.78 4.99
CA LEU A 19 -10.80 -8.76 6.43
C LEU A 19 -9.68 -9.37 7.28
N TYR A 20 -9.21 -10.56 6.92
CA TYR A 20 -8.14 -11.24 7.64
C TYR A 20 -6.85 -10.38 7.68
N VAL A 21 -6.32 -9.98 6.52
CA VAL A 21 -5.02 -9.28 6.43
C VAL A 21 -5.04 -7.90 7.10
N LEU A 22 -6.21 -7.26 7.18
CA LEU A 22 -6.36 -5.98 7.89
C LEU A 22 -6.45 -6.12 9.41
N GLY A 23 -6.44 -7.34 9.94
CA GLY A 23 -6.36 -7.63 11.37
C GLY A 23 -7.69 -8.03 12.02
N PHE A 24 -8.69 -8.47 11.24
CA PHE A 24 -9.94 -8.97 11.80
C PHE A 24 -9.75 -10.28 12.58
N ASP A 25 -8.74 -11.07 12.22
CA ASP A 25 -8.25 -12.24 12.96
C ASP A 25 -7.81 -11.92 14.39
N LYS A 26 -7.44 -10.68 14.66
CA LYS A 26 -7.02 -10.17 15.97
C LYS A 26 -8.20 -9.69 16.82
N ILE A 27 -9.34 -9.43 16.18
CA ILE A 27 -10.62 -9.13 16.83
C ILE A 27 -11.28 -10.45 17.26
N ILE A 28 -11.30 -11.42 16.35
CA ILE A 28 -11.80 -12.78 16.59
C ILE A 28 -10.59 -13.71 16.60
N THR A 29 -10.24 -14.26 17.76
CA THR A 29 -9.11 -15.19 17.88
C THR A 29 -9.35 -16.44 17.04
N LEU A 30 -8.73 -16.48 15.87
CA LEU A 30 -8.78 -17.66 15.01
C LEU A 30 -7.82 -18.73 15.52
N PRO A 31 -8.22 -20.00 15.50
CA PRO A 31 -7.32 -21.10 15.89
C PRO A 31 -6.17 -21.23 14.88
N GLY A 32 -4.99 -21.59 15.37
CA GLY A 32 -3.80 -21.81 14.57
C GLY A 32 -2.77 -20.67 14.66
N SER A 33 -1.58 -20.91 14.12
CA SER A 33 -0.52 -19.92 14.09
C SER A 33 -0.70 -18.95 12.92
N SER A 34 -0.30 -17.69 13.09
CA SER A 34 -0.29 -16.70 12.01
C SER A 34 0.57 -17.14 10.81
N LEU A 35 1.60 -17.96 11.04
CA LEU A 35 2.43 -18.54 9.99
C LEU A 35 1.64 -19.49 9.09
N LEU A 36 0.82 -20.36 9.68
CA LEU A 36 -0.04 -21.29 8.94
C LEU A 36 -1.05 -20.53 8.09
N HIS A 37 -1.70 -19.51 8.67
CA HIS A 37 -2.67 -18.68 7.95
C HIS A 37 -2.02 -17.96 6.75
N ASP A 38 -0.86 -17.32 6.95
CA ASP A 38 -0.13 -16.65 5.88
C ASP A 38 0.27 -17.65 4.76
N ALA A 39 0.66 -18.89 5.12
CA ALA A 39 0.99 -19.93 4.15
C ALA A 39 -0.24 -20.35 3.33
N ILE A 40 -1.38 -20.57 4.00
CA ILE A 40 -2.65 -20.92 3.34
C ILE A 40 -3.05 -19.79 2.37
N ILE A 41 -2.95 -18.53 2.79
CA ILE A 41 -3.26 -17.37 1.94
C ILE A 41 -2.34 -17.34 0.72
N ALA A 42 -1.02 -17.55 0.90
CA ALA A 42 -0.08 -17.57 -0.21
C ALA A 42 -0.38 -18.70 -1.21
N MET A 43 -0.70 -19.91 -0.72
CA MET A 43 -1.08 -21.06 -1.55
C MET A 43 -2.38 -20.81 -2.30
N LEU A 44 -3.39 -20.27 -1.63
CA LEU A 44 -4.66 -19.91 -2.28
C LEU A 44 -4.43 -18.88 -3.40
N GLY A 45 -3.59 -17.87 -3.16
CA GLY A 45 -3.18 -16.90 -4.18
C GLY A 45 -2.55 -17.56 -5.40
N LEU A 46 -1.70 -18.57 -5.19
CA LEU A 46 -1.09 -19.33 -6.27
C LEU A 46 -2.14 -20.11 -7.08
N PHE A 47 -3.05 -20.83 -6.41
CA PHE A 47 -4.14 -21.57 -7.09
C PHE A 47 -5.03 -20.65 -7.91
N LEU A 48 -5.46 -19.52 -7.35
CA LEU A 48 -6.29 -18.56 -8.05
C LEU A 48 -5.55 -17.95 -9.26
N ALA A 49 -4.26 -17.64 -9.12
CA ALA A 49 -3.43 -17.13 -10.21
C ALA A 49 -3.27 -18.17 -11.34
N LEU A 50 -3.05 -19.43 -11.01
CA LEU A 50 -2.95 -20.52 -11.98
C LEU A 50 -4.28 -20.72 -12.73
N TYR A 51 -5.41 -20.69 -12.01
CA TYR A 51 -6.73 -20.75 -12.62
C TYR A 51 -6.95 -19.60 -13.62
N VAL A 52 -6.63 -18.35 -13.24
CA VAL A 52 -6.77 -17.21 -14.16
C VAL A 52 -5.84 -17.35 -15.36
N LYS A 53 -4.60 -17.79 -15.16
CA LYS A 53 -3.67 -18.06 -16.27
C LYS A 53 -4.23 -19.12 -17.23
N GLN A 54 -4.81 -20.21 -16.72
CA GLN A 54 -5.47 -21.21 -17.55
C GLN A 54 -6.61 -20.59 -18.37
N LYS A 55 -7.46 -19.75 -17.74
CA LYS A 55 -8.53 -19.02 -18.45
C LYS A 55 -8.02 -18.05 -19.52
N CYS A 56 -6.81 -17.48 -19.35
CA CYS A 56 -6.17 -16.65 -20.37
C CYS A 56 -5.84 -17.41 -21.66
N PHE A 57 -5.70 -18.74 -21.65
CA PHE A 57 -5.48 -19.52 -22.87
C PHE A 57 -6.75 -19.62 -23.73
N SER A 58 -7.92 -19.71 -23.07
CA SER A 58 -9.22 -19.83 -23.76
C SER A 58 -9.90 -18.47 -24.04
N ASN A 59 -9.47 -17.38 -23.37
CA ASN A 59 -10.07 -16.05 -23.50
C ASN A 59 -9.03 -15.02 -23.93
N GLN A 60 -9.03 -14.65 -25.23
CA GLN A 60 -8.09 -13.72 -25.83
C GLN A 60 -8.19 -12.31 -25.20
N TYR A 61 -9.40 -11.86 -24.83
CA TYR A 61 -9.60 -10.56 -24.18
C TYR A 61 -8.94 -10.53 -22.79
N LEU A 62 -9.20 -11.53 -21.94
CA LEU A 62 -8.57 -11.66 -20.63
C LEU A 62 -7.04 -11.75 -20.77
N ARG A 63 -6.54 -12.50 -21.74
CA ARG A 63 -5.12 -12.60 -22.05
C ARG A 63 -4.50 -11.25 -22.38
N SER A 64 -5.17 -10.42 -23.17
CA SER A 64 -4.69 -9.09 -23.54
C SER A 64 -4.60 -8.15 -22.33
N GLN A 65 -5.55 -8.24 -21.39
CA GLN A 65 -5.55 -7.47 -20.16
C GLN A 65 -4.44 -7.90 -19.20
N CYS A 66 -4.21 -9.21 -19.07
CA CYS A 66 -3.21 -9.77 -18.15
C CYS A 66 -1.76 -9.74 -18.69
N LYS A 67 -1.54 -9.55 -19.99
CA LYS A 67 -0.20 -9.62 -20.62
C LYS A 67 0.80 -8.61 -20.02
N PRO A 68 0.47 -7.31 -19.88
CA PRO A 68 1.41 -6.33 -19.28
C PRO A 68 1.76 -6.67 -17.84
N LEU A 69 0.74 -7.06 -17.06
CA LEU A 69 0.90 -7.50 -15.68
C LEU A 69 1.82 -8.72 -15.58
N SER A 70 1.59 -9.74 -16.42
CA SER A 70 2.39 -10.97 -16.41
C SER A 70 3.87 -10.69 -16.70
N GLY A 71 4.16 -9.71 -17.57
CA GLY A 71 5.52 -9.25 -17.85
C GLY A 71 6.19 -8.62 -16.64
N TYR A 72 5.45 -7.81 -15.86
CA TYR A 72 5.94 -7.22 -14.62
C TYR A 72 6.15 -8.28 -13.52
N LEU A 73 5.16 -9.13 -13.29
CA LEU A 73 5.22 -10.16 -12.25
C LEU A 73 6.32 -11.19 -12.50
N ARG A 74 6.63 -11.49 -13.78
CA ARG A 74 7.78 -12.37 -14.10
C ARG A 74 9.08 -11.78 -13.55
N ILE A 75 9.33 -10.49 -13.77
CA ILE A 75 10.53 -9.81 -13.26
C ILE A 75 10.52 -9.76 -11.74
N TYR A 76 9.38 -9.42 -11.15
CA TYR A 76 9.21 -9.43 -9.70
C TYR A 76 9.62 -10.79 -9.10
N PHE A 77 9.08 -11.91 -9.61
CA PHE A 77 9.41 -13.24 -9.09
C PHE A 77 10.85 -13.66 -9.36
N ILE A 78 11.45 -13.27 -10.50
CA ILE A 78 12.87 -13.51 -10.76
C ILE A 78 13.71 -12.81 -9.69
N ILE A 79 13.44 -11.55 -9.37
CA ILE A 79 14.16 -10.80 -8.32
C ILE A 79 13.98 -11.46 -6.95
N ILE A 80 12.74 -11.82 -6.59
CA ILE A 80 12.45 -12.49 -5.31
C ILE A 80 13.25 -13.81 -5.20
N VAL A 81 13.22 -14.66 -6.24
CA VAL A 81 13.91 -15.95 -6.23
C VAL A 81 15.42 -15.76 -6.13
N ILE A 82 16.01 -14.84 -6.90
CA ILE A 82 17.45 -14.54 -6.82
C ILE A 82 17.81 -14.08 -5.40
N THR A 83 17.03 -13.17 -4.82
CA THR A 83 17.25 -12.68 -3.45
C THR A 83 17.08 -13.79 -2.42
N MET A 84 16.10 -14.71 -2.60
CA MET A 84 15.94 -15.89 -1.74
C MET A 84 17.18 -16.78 -1.78
N MET A 85 17.66 -17.12 -2.99
CA MET A 85 18.85 -17.97 -3.17
C MET A 85 20.11 -17.33 -2.58
N TYR A 86 20.27 -16.01 -2.80
CA TYR A 86 21.37 -15.26 -2.17
C TYR A 86 21.27 -15.33 -0.64
N SER A 87 20.09 -15.11 -0.06
CA SER A 87 19.92 -15.11 1.39
C SER A 87 20.12 -16.47 2.02
N LEU A 88 19.73 -17.55 1.33
CA LEU A 88 20.01 -18.94 1.74
C LEU A 88 21.51 -19.17 1.92
N VAL A 89 22.31 -18.77 0.90
CA VAL A 89 23.77 -19.00 0.91
C VAL A 89 24.46 -18.04 1.89
N ALA A 90 24.11 -16.75 1.86
CA ALA A 90 24.80 -15.72 2.64
C ALA A 90 24.59 -15.90 4.14
N TYR A 91 23.39 -16.29 4.55
CA TYR A 91 23.02 -16.36 5.97
C TYR A 91 22.85 -17.78 6.51
N GLY A 92 22.93 -18.81 5.64
CA GLY A 92 22.77 -20.20 6.04
C GLY A 92 21.35 -20.56 6.49
N TYR A 93 20.33 -19.89 5.92
CA TYR A 93 18.94 -20.27 6.20
C TYR A 93 18.60 -21.65 5.67
N SER A 94 17.74 -22.37 6.37
CA SER A 94 17.08 -23.54 5.79
C SER A 94 16.03 -23.12 4.75
N LEU A 95 15.68 -24.06 3.85
CA LEU A 95 14.64 -23.81 2.85
C LEU A 95 13.30 -23.38 3.50
N THR A 96 12.95 -24.03 4.62
CA THR A 96 11.73 -23.68 5.38
C THR A 96 11.80 -22.26 5.93
N GLN A 97 12.94 -21.86 6.52
CA GLN A 97 13.11 -20.51 7.06
C GLN A 97 12.96 -19.43 5.97
N ILE A 98 13.60 -19.61 4.81
CA ILE A 98 13.50 -18.62 3.74
C ILE A 98 12.07 -18.53 3.17
N LEU A 99 11.35 -19.65 3.05
CA LEU A 99 9.95 -19.67 2.64
C LEU A 99 9.06 -18.94 3.66
N ILE A 100 9.30 -19.12 4.96
CA ILE A 100 8.58 -18.39 6.02
C ILE A 100 8.86 -16.88 5.91
N ILE A 101 10.10 -16.46 5.70
CA ILE A 101 10.47 -15.05 5.57
C ILE A 101 9.78 -14.42 4.36
N THR A 102 9.71 -15.15 3.25
CA THR A 102 9.26 -14.59 1.96
C THR A 102 7.79 -14.88 1.64
N ARG A 103 7.05 -15.62 2.47
CA ARG A 103 5.67 -16.05 2.19
C ARG A 103 4.72 -14.92 1.79
N LYS A 104 4.83 -13.77 2.42
CA LYS A 104 3.97 -12.61 2.13
C LYS A 104 4.22 -11.99 0.76
N TYR A 105 5.42 -12.15 0.19
CA TYR A 105 5.73 -11.68 -1.16
C TYR A 105 4.89 -12.40 -2.24
N PHE A 106 4.37 -13.58 -1.95
CA PHE A 106 3.46 -14.30 -2.84
C PHE A 106 2.04 -13.70 -2.89
N TYR A 107 1.68 -12.81 -1.97
CA TYR A 107 0.39 -12.12 -2.00
C TYR A 107 0.19 -11.28 -3.28
N VAL A 108 1.25 -10.89 -3.94
CA VAL A 108 1.20 -10.22 -5.24
C VAL A 108 0.45 -11.04 -6.31
N LEU A 109 0.36 -12.37 -6.16
CA LEU A 109 -0.38 -13.26 -7.07
C LEU A 109 -1.88 -12.97 -7.09
N TYR A 110 -2.42 -12.37 -6.02
CA TYR A 110 -3.83 -11.93 -5.99
C TYR A 110 -4.15 -10.85 -7.02
N THR A 111 -3.16 -10.24 -7.64
CA THR A 111 -3.36 -9.35 -8.79
C THR A 111 -4.08 -10.07 -9.94
N TYR A 112 -3.85 -11.37 -10.16
CA TYR A 112 -4.52 -12.12 -11.22
C TYR A 112 -6.04 -12.27 -11.00
N PRO A 113 -6.53 -12.77 -9.84
CA PRO A 113 -7.96 -12.83 -9.59
C PRO A 113 -8.61 -11.43 -9.53
N ILE A 114 -7.95 -10.37 -9.06
CA ILE A 114 -8.47 -9.01 -9.13
C ILE A 114 -8.58 -8.54 -10.59
N MET A 115 -7.58 -8.80 -11.43
CA MET A 115 -7.64 -8.53 -12.87
C MET A 115 -8.77 -9.31 -13.56
N TYR A 116 -9.01 -10.55 -13.13
CA TYR A 116 -10.15 -11.33 -13.62
C TYR A 116 -11.48 -10.68 -13.24
N ILE A 117 -11.64 -10.23 -12.00
CA ILE A 117 -12.82 -9.48 -11.56
C ILE A 117 -13.00 -8.23 -12.43
N PHE A 118 -11.95 -7.43 -12.62
CA PHE A 118 -11.97 -6.20 -13.42
C PHE A 118 -12.35 -6.45 -14.89
N THR A 119 -12.01 -7.64 -15.42
CA THR A 119 -12.27 -8.00 -16.82
C THR A 119 -13.67 -8.55 -17.02
N MET A 120 -14.18 -9.31 -16.06
CA MET A 120 -15.44 -10.05 -16.17
C MET A 120 -16.62 -9.34 -15.52
N ASP A 121 -16.37 -8.31 -14.75
CA ASP A 121 -17.40 -7.55 -14.04
C ASP A 121 -17.68 -6.22 -14.73
N ASP A 122 -18.94 -5.83 -14.72
CA ASP A 122 -19.37 -4.59 -15.35
C ASP A 122 -19.10 -3.37 -14.44
N ASP A 123 -19.06 -3.56 -13.11
CA ASP A 123 -18.81 -2.49 -12.15
C ASP A 123 -17.61 -2.74 -11.24
N ILE A 124 -16.45 -2.27 -11.73
CA ILE A 124 -15.17 -2.31 -10.99
C ILE A 124 -15.25 -1.45 -9.73
N PHE A 125 -15.96 -0.31 -9.80
CA PHE A 125 -16.08 0.61 -8.67
C PHE A 125 -16.88 0.00 -7.51
N GLU A 126 -17.89 -0.83 -7.79
CA GLU A 126 -18.62 -1.56 -6.77
C GLU A 126 -17.70 -2.51 -5.99
N PHE A 127 -16.84 -3.25 -6.69
CA PHE A 127 -15.86 -4.11 -6.04
C PHE A 127 -14.88 -3.30 -5.17
N ILE A 128 -14.31 -2.20 -5.69
CA ILE A 128 -13.38 -1.34 -4.93
C ILE A 128 -14.12 -0.68 -3.76
N LYS A 129 -15.39 -0.33 -3.91
CA LYS A 129 -16.23 0.20 -2.84
C LYS A 129 -16.48 -0.82 -1.72
N GLY A 130 -16.61 -2.10 -2.06
CA GLY A 130 -16.65 -3.18 -1.05
C GLY A 130 -15.37 -3.25 -0.23
N ILE A 131 -14.20 -3.21 -0.87
CA ILE A 131 -12.90 -3.15 -0.20
C ILE A 131 -12.78 -1.89 0.68
N TYR A 132 -13.25 -0.75 0.19
CA TYR A 132 -13.29 0.50 0.93
C TYR A 132 -14.08 0.36 2.23
N TRP A 133 -15.30 -0.19 2.18
CA TRP A 133 -16.14 -0.33 3.38
C TRP A 133 -15.55 -1.29 4.40
N ILE A 134 -15.01 -2.43 3.97
CA ILE A 134 -14.30 -3.36 4.84
C ILE A 134 -13.17 -2.63 5.57
N SER A 135 -12.37 -1.87 4.83
CA SER A 135 -11.23 -1.16 5.39
C SER A 135 -11.66 -0.01 6.31
N MET A 136 -12.72 0.73 5.97
CA MET A 136 -13.27 1.82 6.81
C MET A 136 -13.82 1.31 8.14
N VAL A 137 -14.58 0.22 8.11
CA VAL A 137 -15.11 -0.40 9.34
C VAL A 137 -13.97 -0.79 10.28
N LEU A 138 -12.91 -1.39 9.75
CA LEU A 138 -11.75 -1.75 10.56
C LEU A 138 -10.98 -0.52 11.09
N LEU A 139 -10.90 0.58 10.32
CA LEU A 139 -10.34 1.84 10.85
C LEU A 139 -11.19 2.41 11.98
N ILE A 140 -12.51 2.33 11.87
CA ILE A 140 -13.42 2.78 12.94
C ILE A 140 -13.23 1.91 14.20
N ILE A 141 -13.16 0.60 14.06
CA ILE A 141 -12.90 -0.32 15.18
C ILE A 141 -11.55 0.00 15.83
N LYS A 142 -10.50 0.22 15.05
CA LYS A 142 -9.18 0.62 15.55
C LYS A 142 -9.23 1.96 16.29
N ALA A 143 -9.96 2.95 15.76
CA ALA A 143 -10.12 4.25 16.40
C ALA A 143 -10.82 4.16 17.77
N ILE A 144 -11.91 3.37 17.85
CA ILE A 144 -12.63 3.11 19.09
C ILE A 144 -11.73 2.39 20.10
N THR A 145 -11.02 1.33 19.66
CA THR A 145 -10.08 0.57 20.50
C THR A 145 -8.98 1.48 21.04
N TRP A 146 -8.41 2.32 20.15
CA TRP A 146 -7.39 3.29 20.51
C TRP A 146 -7.86 4.30 21.56
N TYR A 147 -9.07 4.86 21.38
CA TYR A 147 -9.66 5.82 22.31
C TYR A 147 -9.90 5.21 23.68
N LEU A 148 -10.52 4.03 23.71
CA LEU A 148 -10.85 3.35 24.95
C LEU A 148 -9.59 2.94 25.75
N TYR A 149 -8.57 2.45 25.05
CA TYR A 149 -7.31 2.09 25.66
C TYR A 149 -6.57 3.32 26.24
N ASN A 150 -6.35 4.36 25.44
CA ASN A 150 -5.52 5.49 25.85
C ASN A 150 -6.21 6.42 26.86
N PHE A 151 -7.53 6.58 26.84
CA PHE A 151 -8.25 7.55 27.68
C PHE A 151 -9.13 6.93 28.76
N ARG A 152 -9.47 5.66 28.64
CA ARG A 152 -10.32 4.95 29.60
C ARG A 152 -9.64 3.75 30.26
N GLY A 153 -8.46 3.33 29.77
CA GLY A 153 -7.79 2.13 30.25
C GLY A 153 -8.53 0.82 29.92
N ILE A 154 -9.52 0.88 29.01
CA ILE A 154 -10.36 -0.29 28.65
C ILE A 154 -9.77 -1.00 27.45
N THR A 155 -9.49 -2.29 27.58
CA THR A 155 -9.00 -3.17 26.53
C THR A 155 -10.13 -4.01 25.97
N ILE A 156 -10.73 -3.60 24.82
CA ILE A 156 -11.80 -4.36 24.17
C ILE A 156 -11.24 -5.49 23.33
N PHE A 157 -10.21 -5.22 22.52
CA PHE A 157 -9.60 -6.19 21.61
C PHE A 157 -8.11 -6.35 21.91
N PRO A 158 -7.74 -7.25 22.86
CA PRO A 158 -6.35 -7.45 23.25
C PRO A 158 -5.43 -7.81 22.08
N GLY A 159 -5.90 -8.63 21.14
CA GLY A 159 -5.14 -9.06 19.98
C GLY A 159 -4.78 -7.89 19.03
N LEU A 160 -5.61 -6.87 18.90
CA LEU A 160 -5.27 -5.65 18.17
C LEU A 160 -4.22 -4.83 18.91
N LEU A 161 -4.29 -4.76 20.24
CA LEU A 161 -3.35 -4.00 21.06
C LEU A 161 -1.98 -4.66 21.14
N LEU A 162 -1.91 -5.98 21.26
CA LEU A 162 -0.65 -6.73 21.29
C LEU A 162 0.22 -6.52 20.04
N GLN A 163 -0.38 -6.19 18.90
CA GLN A 163 0.36 -5.85 17.69
C GLN A 163 1.18 -4.57 17.85
N TYR A 164 0.76 -3.67 18.73
CA TYR A 164 1.31 -2.35 18.93
C TYR A 164 1.98 -2.19 20.32
N SER A 165 2.29 -3.33 20.98
CA SER A 165 3.00 -3.33 22.25
C SER A 165 4.39 -2.67 22.13
N GLU A 166 4.89 -2.16 23.21
CA GLU A 166 6.21 -1.59 23.49
C GLU A 166 6.94 -0.92 22.28
N GLY A 167 7.03 0.41 22.30
CA GLY A 167 7.73 1.22 21.30
C GLY A 167 6.83 1.91 20.26
N TRP A 168 5.57 1.53 20.11
CA TRP A 168 4.61 2.23 19.24
C TRP A 168 3.87 3.36 19.95
N THR A 169 4.50 3.96 20.96
CA THR A 169 3.96 5.12 21.68
C THR A 169 4.52 6.42 21.12
N ARG A 170 3.72 7.47 21.13
CA ARG A 170 4.12 8.83 20.82
C ARG A 170 3.29 9.80 21.65
N ASN A 171 3.97 10.78 22.28
CA ASN A 171 3.33 11.72 23.21
C ASN A 171 2.53 11.01 24.33
N GLY A 172 3.04 9.90 24.83
CA GLY A 172 2.37 9.09 25.87
C GLY A 172 1.18 8.26 25.40
N LEU A 173 0.81 8.34 24.11
CA LEU A 173 -0.31 7.60 23.55
C LEU A 173 0.18 6.44 22.66
N MET A 174 -0.45 5.29 22.79
CA MET A 174 -0.28 4.18 21.84
C MET A 174 -0.76 4.61 20.46
N ARG A 175 -0.08 4.15 19.41
CA ARG A 175 -0.45 4.41 18.02
C ARG A 175 -0.97 3.13 17.34
N MET A 176 -1.79 3.30 16.31
CA MET A 176 -2.22 2.22 15.43
C MET A 176 -2.04 2.60 13.97
N ASP A 177 -1.63 1.65 13.12
CA ASP A 177 -1.45 1.89 11.69
C ASP A 177 -2.80 2.06 10.95
N ALA A 178 -2.76 2.68 9.78
CA ALA A 178 -3.92 2.83 8.91
C ALA A 178 -4.12 1.64 7.95
N GLY A 179 -3.24 0.63 8.01
CA GLY A 179 -3.30 -0.58 7.18
C GLY A 179 -2.81 -0.41 5.74
N ALA A 180 -2.59 -1.55 5.07
CA ALA A 180 -2.01 -1.63 3.72
C ALA A 180 -2.89 -1.00 2.61
N LEU A 181 -4.20 -0.88 2.84
CA LEU A 181 -5.17 -0.36 1.86
C LEU A 181 -5.52 1.11 2.06
N PHE A 182 -4.82 1.81 2.97
CA PHE A 182 -5.11 3.21 3.28
C PHE A 182 -5.16 4.11 2.04
N GLY A 183 -4.26 3.92 1.07
CA GLY A 183 -4.26 4.71 -0.17
C GLY A 183 -5.54 4.54 -0.99
N ILE A 184 -6.13 3.34 -1.02
CA ILE A 184 -7.40 3.08 -1.70
C ILE A 184 -8.53 3.79 -0.97
N ILE A 185 -8.54 3.70 0.38
CA ILE A 185 -9.53 4.38 1.22
C ILE A 185 -9.51 5.88 0.96
N LEU A 186 -8.33 6.50 1.06
CA LEU A 186 -8.16 7.93 0.87
C LEU A 186 -8.57 8.37 -0.54
N CYS A 187 -8.03 7.71 -1.58
CA CYS A 187 -8.31 8.09 -2.97
C CYS A 187 -9.79 7.93 -3.32
N LEU A 188 -10.46 6.88 -2.82
CA LEU A 188 -11.89 6.69 -3.07
C LEU A 188 -12.74 7.69 -2.30
N THR A 189 -12.37 8.02 -1.05
CA THR A 189 -13.03 9.08 -0.28
C THR A 189 -12.92 10.43 -1.00
N LEU A 190 -11.73 10.81 -1.46
CA LEU A 190 -11.50 12.05 -2.21
C LEU A 190 -12.29 12.08 -3.53
N TYR A 191 -12.36 10.94 -4.23
CA TYR A 191 -13.15 10.81 -5.44
C TYR A 191 -14.65 11.08 -5.19
N TYR A 192 -15.25 10.40 -4.21
CA TYR A 192 -16.67 10.59 -3.90
C TYR A 192 -16.98 11.96 -3.31
N CYS A 193 -16.07 12.50 -2.50
CA CYS A 193 -16.20 13.79 -1.85
C CYS A 193 -16.11 14.94 -2.87
N MET A 194 -15.07 14.96 -3.69
CA MET A 194 -14.73 16.12 -4.52
C MET A 194 -15.24 16.03 -5.95
N VAL A 195 -15.25 14.82 -6.53
CA VAL A 195 -15.68 14.59 -7.92
C VAL A 195 -17.17 14.31 -7.98
N LYS A 196 -17.67 13.39 -7.17
CA LYS A 196 -19.10 13.05 -7.06
C LYS A 196 -19.90 13.96 -6.14
N LYS A 197 -19.21 14.80 -5.33
CA LYS A 197 -19.80 15.77 -4.41
C LYS A 197 -20.79 15.19 -3.40
N GLN A 198 -20.55 13.99 -2.92
CA GLN A 198 -21.39 13.31 -1.94
C GLN A 198 -21.04 13.76 -0.53
N LEU A 199 -21.99 14.39 0.18
CA LEU A 199 -21.79 15.00 1.51
C LEU A 199 -21.27 13.98 2.55
N PHE A 200 -21.80 12.75 2.54
CA PHE A 200 -21.38 11.71 3.47
C PHE A 200 -19.84 11.48 3.45
N TYR A 201 -19.21 11.51 2.27
CA TYR A 201 -17.77 11.28 2.17
C TYR A 201 -16.91 12.44 2.68
N TRP A 202 -17.49 13.64 2.90
CA TRP A 202 -16.80 14.71 3.62
C TRP A 202 -16.62 14.36 5.10
N ILE A 203 -17.64 13.73 5.71
CA ILE A 203 -17.55 13.21 7.08
C ILE A 203 -16.48 12.12 7.17
N MET A 204 -16.44 11.20 6.18
CA MET A 204 -15.41 10.17 6.11
C MET A 204 -14.00 10.76 5.91
N LEU A 205 -13.87 11.81 5.11
CA LEU A 205 -12.59 12.50 4.92
C LEU A 205 -12.12 13.16 6.23
N ALA A 206 -13.01 13.84 6.93
CA ALA A 206 -12.72 14.41 8.24
C ALA A 206 -12.26 13.31 9.24
N PHE A 207 -13.00 12.18 9.30
CA PHE A 207 -12.61 11.04 10.11
C PHE A 207 -11.21 10.50 9.75
N ILE A 208 -10.88 10.36 8.45
CA ILE A 208 -9.55 9.92 7.99
C ILE A 208 -8.46 10.86 8.51
N TYR A 209 -8.65 12.18 8.42
CA TYR A 209 -7.67 13.14 8.92
C TYR A 209 -7.54 13.09 10.45
N LEU A 210 -8.64 12.98 11.19
CA LEU A 210 -8.60 12.78 12.64
C LEU A 210 -7.86 11.49 13.00
N TYR A 211 -8.11 10.40 12.26
CA TYR A 211 -7.40 9.13 12.45
C TYR A 211 -5.90 9.29 12.22
N LEU A 212 -5.49 9.97 11.15
CA LEU A 212 -4.07 10.20 10.85
C LEU A 212 -3.38 11.05 11.91
N ILE A 213 -4.05 12.10 12.40
CA ILE A 213 -3.46 13.05 13.36
C ILE A 213 -3.36 12.42 14.75
N PHE A 214 -4.42 11.79 15.23
CA PHE A 214 -4.50 11.32 16.61
C PHE A 214 -4.11 9.85 16.78
N VAL A 215 -4.56 8.96 15.89
CA VAL A 215 -4.39 7.51 16.05
C VAL A 215 -3.07 7.03 15.44
N THR A 216 -2.82 7.36 14.17
CA THR A 216 -1.60 6.90 13.48
C THR A 216 -0.39 7.75 13.84
N GLN A 217 -0.57 9.07 13.93
CA GLN A 217 0.49 10.07 14.14
C GLN A 217 1.68 9.92 13.17
N PHE A 218 1.40 9.45 11.94
CA PHE A 218 2.40 9.20 10.92
C PHE A 218 2.48 10.39 9.95
N ARG A 219 3.38 11.32 10.23
CA ARG A 219 3.50 12.63 9.58
C ARG A 219 3.59 12.57 8.08
N PHE A 220 4.42 11.67 7.55
CA PHE A 220 4.58 11.55 6.11
C PHE A 220 3.26 11.18 5.42
N GLN A 221 2.47 10.31 6.03
CA GLN A 221 1.16 9.92 5.51
C GLN A 221 0.17 11.09 5.52
N ILE A 222 0.25 11.96 6.53
CA ILE A 222 -0.52 13.21 6.59
C ILE A 222 -0.15 14.12 5.41
N ILE A 223 1.15 14.33 5.15
CA ILE A 223 1.63 15.16 4.04
C ILE A 223 1.16 14.59 2.69
N VAL A 224 1.33 13.30 2.45
CA VAL A 224 0.85 12.64 1.24
C VAL A 224 -0.67 12.82 1.09
N SER A 225 -1.43 12.69 2.17
CA SER A 225 -2.89 12.90 2.16
C SER A 225 -3.27 14.34 1.81
N ILE A 226 -2.56 15.33 2.34
CA ILE A 226 -2.76 16.76 2.01
C ILE A 226 -2.46 17.01 0.53
N ILE A 227 -1.33 16.53 0.01
CA ILE A 227 -0.95 16.68 -1.40
C ILE A 227 -2.04 16.09 -2.31
N LEU A 228 -2.53 14.88 -1.99
CA LEU A 228 -3.62 14.26 -2.73
C LEU A 228 -4.93 15.03 -2.65
N THR A 229 -5.26 15.56 -1.50
CA THR A 229 -6.46 16.38 -1.31
C THR A 229 -6.42 17.64 -2.17
N ILE A 230 -5.28 18.34 -2.16
CA ILE A 230 -5.02 19.50 -3.02
C ILE A 230 -5.14 19.11 -4.50
N TYR A 231 -4.51 18.01 -4.90
CA TYR A 231 -4.57 17.51 -6.27
C TYR A 231 -6.01 17.18 -6.70
N CYS A 232 -6.76 16.44 -5.90
CA CYS A 232 -8.14 16.07 -6.19
C CYS A 232 -9.05 17.30 -6.23
N TYR A 233 -8.86 18.26 -5.32
CA TYR A 233 -9.59 19.52 -5.31
C TYR A 233 -9.34 20.32 -6.59
N TYR A 234 -8.09 20.42 -7.04
CA TYR A 234 -7.75 21.07 -8.31
C TYR A 234 -8.41 20.35 -9.49
N CYS A 235 -8.30 19.02 -9.56
CA CYS A 235 -8.82 18.21 -10.65
C CYS A 235 -10.35 17.97 -10.60
N ALA A 236 -11.06 18.33 -9.55
CA ALA A 236 -12.49 18.05 -9.43
C ALA A 236 -13.41 18.91 -10.34
N SER A 237 -12.85 19.67 -11.28
CA SER A 237 -13.61 20.44 -12.28
C SER A 237 -12.96 20.37 -13.64
N ASN A 238 -13.78 20.22 -14.70
CA ASN A 238 -13.32 20.27 -16.08
C ASN A 238 -13.21 21.71 -16.62
N SER A 239 -13.89 22.68 -16.00
CA SER A 239 -13.90 24.08 -16.44
C SER A 239 -12.57 24.76 -16.15
N SER A 240 -11.95 25.35 -17.18
CA SER A 240 -10.69 26.12 -17.06
C SER A 240 -10.82 27.24 -16.03
N LYS A 241 -11.89 28.04 -16.08
CA LYS A 241 -12.15 29.14 -15.13
C LYS A 241 -12.20 28.65 -13.68
N LYS A 242 -12.89 27.52 -13.42
CA LYS A 242 -12.96 26.93 -12.06
C LYS A 242 -11.61 26.36 -11.62
N LYS A 243 -10.81 25.81 -12.53
CA LYS A 243 -9.44 25.35 -12.20
C LYS A 243 -8.54 26.51 -11.82
N THR A 244 -8.58 27.61 -12.55
CA THR A 244 -7.82 28.83 -12.23
C THR A 244 -8.22 29.37 -10.84
N LEU A 245 -9.52 29.49 -10.57
CA LEU A 245 -9.99 29.92 -9.25
C LEU A 245 -9.51 29.01 -8.12
N ARG A 246 -9.59 27.70 -8.30
CA ARG A 246 -9.08 26.72 -7.32
C ARG A 246 -7.58 26.84 -7.12
N LEU A 247 -6.82 27.03 -8.20
CA LEU A 247 -5.38 27.26 -8.10
C LEU A 247 -5.08 28.52 -7.29
N MET A 248 -5.81 29.62 -7.51
CA MET A 248 -5.66 30.85 -6.71
C MET A 248 -5.96 30.57 -5.22
N ILE A 249 -7.04 29.86 -4.90
CA ILE A 249 -7.38 29.50 -3.51
C ILE A 249 -6.26 28.66 -2.87
N ILE A 250 -5.74 27.66 -3.60
CA ILE A 250 -4.63 26.83 -3.14
C ILE A 250 -3.39 27.69 -2.90
N SER A 251 -3.05 28.57 -3.83
CA SER A 251 -1.88 29.46 -3.69
C SER A 251 -2.01 30.38 -2.48
N ILE A 252 -3.18 30.98 -2.27
CA ILE A 252 -3.45 31.82 -1.08
C ILE A 252 -3.32 30.99 0.19
N ALA A 253 -3.89 29.78 0.25
CA ALA A 253 -3.78 28.90 1.41
C ALA A 253 -2.32 28.51 1.71
N ILE A 254 -1.51 28.23 0.68
CA ILE A 254 -0.07 27.94 0.83
C ILE A 254 0.67 29.18 1.35
N ILE A 255 0.39 30.37 0.82
CA ILE A 255 1.01 31.61 1.30
C ILE A 255 0.65 31.86 2.78
N ILE A 256 -0.63 31.74 3.16
CA ILE A 256 -1.06 31.87 4.56
C ILE A 256 -0.34 30.84 5.44
N PHE A 257 -0.23 29.57 5.00
CA PHE A 257 0.47 28.52 5.74
C PHE A 257 1.96 28.86 5.95
N ILE A 258 2.64 29.39 4.92
CA ILE A 258 4.04 29.82 5.03
C ILE A 258 4.17 30.99 6.00
N LEU A 259 3.33 32.03 5.84
CA LEU A 259 3.38 33.23 6.69
C LEU A 259 3.00 32.93 8.15
N SER A 260 2.21 31.89 8.42
CA SER A 260 1.88 31.45 9.78
C SER A 260 2.98 30.60 10.46
N GLY A 261 4.17 30.48 9.85
CA GLY A 261 5.25 29.62 10.36
C GLY A 261 5.05 28.13 10.08
N GLY A 262 4.08 27.77 9.26
CA GLY A 262 3.77 26.36 8.93
C GLY A 262 4.94 25.64 8.23
N LEU A 263 5.76 26.37 7.45
CA LEU A 263 6.95 25.84 6.84
C LEU A 263 8.02 25.49 7.88
N ASP A 264 8.26 26.39 8.84
CA ASP A 264 9.23 26.18 9.93
C ASP A 264 8.80 25.01 10.79
N TYR A 265 7.50 24.91 11.12
CA TYR A 265 6.94 23.75 11.79
C TYR A 265 7.15 22.44 11.03
N LEU A 266 6.95 22.43 9.70
CA LEU A 266 7.24 21.24 8.89
C LEU A 266 8.72 20.90 8.88
N LEU A 267 9.60 21.89 8.73
CA LEU A 267 11.05 21.69 8.77
C LEU A 267 11.50 21.15 10.12
N ASP A 268 10.97 21.67 11.22
CA ASP A 268 11.26 21.19 12.57
C ASP A 268 10.81 19.75 12.79
N LEU A 269 9.67 19.36 12.22
CA LEU A 269 9.19 17.98 12.26
C LEU A 269 10.17 16.96 11.65
N PHE A 270 11.01 17.37 10.70
CA PHE A 270 11.99 16.50 10.03
C PHE A 270 13.43 16.84 10.41
N SER A 271 13.65 17.87 11.23
CA SER A 271 14.98 18.29 11.64
C SER A 271 15.60 17.33 12.66
N LEU A 272 16.94 17.31 12.69
CA LEU A 272 17.72 16.58 13.69
C LEU A 272 17.64 17.19 15.09
N ASN A 273 17.21 18.45 15.19
CA ASN A 273 17.09 19.19 16.45
C ASN A 273 15.66 19.31 16.96
N GLY A 274 14.68 18.85 16.17
CA GLY A 274 13.27 18.96 16.47
C GLY A 274 12.79 17.95 17.52
N ALA A 275 11.53 18.13 17.94
CA ALA A 275 10.87 17.29 18.95
C ALA A 275 10.86 15.78 18.64
N GLN A 276 11.29 15.38 17.44
CA GLN A 276 11.29 14.00 16.96
C GLN A 276 12.67 13.54 16.45
N LYS A 277 13.71 14.12 16.98
CA LYS A 277 15.11 13.81 16.70
C LYS A 277 15.38 12.31 16.63
N GLY A 278 14.93 11.52 17.61
CA GLY A 278 15.20 10.09 17.67
C GLY A 278 14.70 9.28 16.46
N SER A 279 13.55 9.63 15.88
CA SER A 279 13.03 8.92 14.69
C SER A 279 13.82 9.26 13.42
N THR A 280 14.24 10.51 13.24
CA THR A 280 15.05 10.93 12.09
C THR A 280 16.47 10.37 12.19
N GLU A 281 17.06 10.47 13.37
CA GLU A 281 18.39 9.93 13.67
C GLU A 281 18.44 8.41 13.47
N ALA A 282 17.44 7.67 13.95
CA ALA A 282 17.36 6.23 13.75
C ALA A 282 17.34 5.84 12.24
N ARG A 283 16.62 6.60 11.39
CA ARG A 283 16.63 6.36 9.94
C ARG A 283 17.97 6.67 9.30
N LEU A 284 18.62 7.79 9.66
CA LEU A 284 19.93 8.15 9.14
C LEU A 284 20.99 7.13 9.53
N LEU A 285 21.01 6.68 10.78
CA LEU A 285 21.88 5.62 11.24
C LEU A 285 21.62 4.31 10.51
N THR A 286 20.35 3.98 10.23
CA THR A 286 19.96 2.80 9.44
C THR A 286 20.46 2.92 8.01
N ILE A 287 20.34 4.08 7.37
CA ILE A 287 20.85 4.33 6.02
C ILE A 287 22.38 4.17 5.99
N ASP A 288 23.10 4.79 6.91
CA ASP A 288 24.55 4.71 6.97
C ASP A 288 25.04 3.26 7.17
N HIS A 289 24.40 2.54 8.10
CA HIS A 289 24.71 1.14 8.36
C HIS A 289 24.58 0.28 7.09
N TYR A 290 23.43 0.30 6.44
CA TYR A 290 23.19 -0.52 5.25
C TYR A 290 23.97 -0.05 4.03
N TRP A 291 24.22 1.26 3.90
CA TRP A 291 25.07 1.80 2.84
C TRP A 291 26.52 1.28 2.93
N ASN A 292 27.07 1.26 4.13
CA ASN A 292 28.41 0.72 4.39
C ASN A 292 28.46 -0.79 4.18
N LEU A 293 27.39 -1.53 4.48
CA LEU A 293 27.30 -2.96 4.20
C LEU A 293 27.29 -3.25 2.68
N ILE A 294 26.50 -2.53 1.92
CA ILE A 294 26.38 -2.72 0.46
C ILE A 294 27.70 -2.39 -0.24
N LYS A 295 28.38 -1.30 0.13
CA LYS A 295 29.70 -0.95 -0.41
C LYS A 295 30.73 -2.07 -0.23
N ARG A 296 30.67 -2.79 0.89
CA ARG A 296 31.61 -3.85 1.23
C ARG A 296 31.25 -5.22 0.66
N LYS A 297 29.96 -5.51 0.42
CA LYS A 297 29.50 -6.86 0.06
C LYS A 297 29.07 -6.96 -1.40
N ASN A 298 27.92 -6.44 -1.77
CA ASN A 298 27.37 -6.61 -3.11
C ASN A 298 26.27 -5.58 -3.42
N ALA A 299 26.60 -4.56 -4.20
CA ALA A 299 25.65 -3.55 -4.60
C ALA A 299 24.55 -4.08 -5.55
N ILE A 300 24.80 -5.19 -6.26
CA ILE A 300 23.85 -5.75 -7.23
C ILE A 300 22.72 -6.52 -6.53
N LEU A 301 23.07 -7.35 -5.53
CA LEU A 301 22.12 -8.23 -4.83
C LEU A 301 21.55 -7.61 -3.54
N GLY A 302 22.18 -6.53 -3.06
CA GLY A 302 21.83 -5.93 -1.78
C GLY A 302 22.22 -6.79 -0.58
N VAL A 303 21.55 -6.56 0.54
CA VAL A 303 21.74 -7.40 1.75
C VAL A 303 20.86 -8.65 1.75
N GLY A 304 19.89 -8.77 0.86
CA GLY A 304 18.94 -9.89 0.82
C GLY A 304 17.87 -9.81 1.90
N PHE A 305 17.18 -10.92 2.12
CA PHE A 305 16.17 -11.03 3.18
C PHE A 305 16.85 -11.29 4.52
N LEU A 306 16.64 -10.38 5.46
CA LEU A 306 17.18 -10.47 6.81
C LEU A 306 16.11 -10.95 7.79
N SER A 307 16.49 -11.82 8.71
CA SER A 307 15.64 -12.30 9.78
C SER A 307 16.48 -12.79 10.96
N SER A 308 15.89 -12.81 12.15
CA SER A 308 16.54 -13.31 13.37
C SER A 308 16.64 -14.83 13.47
N TYR A 309 16.36 -15.58 12.41
CA TYR A 309 16.49 -17.05 12.41
C TYR A 309 17.93 -17.54 12.45
N THR A 310 18.90 -16.73 12.06
CA THR A 310 20.33 -17.05 12.14
C THR A 310 21.12 -15.90 12.72
N ASN A 311 22.18 -16.23 13.48
CA ASN A 311 23.04 -15.22 14.11
C ASN A 311 23.67 -14.26 13.08
N LYS A 312 24.11 -14.78 11.92
CA LYS A 312 24.69 -13.96 10.84
C LYS A 312 23.76 -12.87 10.33
N ALA A 313 22.46 -13.16 10.19
CA ALA A 313 21.48 -12.17 9.76
C ALA A 313 21.04 -11.28 10.92
N PHE A 314 20.94 -11.84 12.13
CA PHE A 314 20.61 -11.10 13.33
C PHE A 314 21.63 -10.02 13.65
N ASP A 315 22.93 -10.30 13.54
CA ASP A 315 24.02 -9.35 13.77
C ASP A 315 23.95 -8.15 12.82
N ILE A 316 23.44 -8.35 11.60
CA ILE A 316 23.22 -7.25 10.64
C ILE A 316 21.99 -6.42 11.03
N LEU A 317 20.95 -7.04 11.55
CA LEU A 317 19.73 -6.34 11.97
C LEU A 317 19.91 -5.59 13.30
N ARG A 318 20.85 -6.05 14.15
CA ARG A 318 21.01 -5.57 15.51
C ARG A 318 21.67 -4.19 15.52
N ARG A 319 21.02 -3.23 16.17
CA ARG A 319 21.55 -1.90 16.48
C ARG A 319 22.10 -1.84 17.91
N SER A 320 21.37 -2.43 18.84
CA SER A 320 21.73 -2.61 20.26
C SER A 320 21.08 -3.89 20.79
N ASP A 321 21.24 -4.18 22.07
CA ASP A 321 20.61 -5.37 22.68
C ASP A 321 19.07 -5.35 22.60
N THR A 322 18.48 -4.16 22.52
CA THR A 322 17.02 -3.95 22.54
C THR A 322 16.47 -3.35 21.26
N ASP A 323 17.33 -2.89 20.30
CA ASP A 323 16.90 -2.15 19.12
C ASP A 323 17.46 -2.75 17.82
N ARG A 324 16.79 -2.50 16.70
CA ARG A 324 17.11 -3.01 15.36
C ARG A 324 17.19 -1.89 14.34
N PHE A 325 17.91 -2.15 13.24
CA PHE A 325 17.88 -1.33 12.04
C PHE A 325 16.69 -1.73 11.17
N TRP A 326 15.69 -0.85 11.05
CA TRP A 326 14.42 -1.14 10.37
C TRP A 326 14.48 -0.72 8.91
N LEU A 327 14.57 -1.69 8.00
CA LEU A 327 14.53 -1.45 6.53
C LEU A 327 13.15 -0.99 6.05
N GLU A 328 12.11 -1.38 6.74
CA GLU A 328 10.72 -1.10 6.42
C GLU A 328 10.39 0.40 6.46
N ASP A 329 11.11 1.15 7.27
CA ASP A 329 10.92 2.59 7.48
C ASP A 329 11.73 3.47 6.51
N LEU A 330 12.48 2.88 5.59
CA LEU A 330 13.32 3.57 4.60
C LEU A 330 12.68 3.67 3.21
N GLY A 331 11.45 3.21 3.02
CA GLY A 331 10.75 3.30 1.73
C GLY A 331 11.51 2.60 0.60
N ILE A 332 11.68 3.31 -0.52
CA ILE A 332 12.40 2.79 -1.70
C ILE A 332 13.86 2.46 -1.40
N LEU A 333 14.50 3.19 -0.47
CA LEU A 333 15.88 2.90 -0.05
C LEU A 333 15.94 1.55 0.67
N GLY A 334 14.95 1.21 1.49
CA GLY A 334 14.85 -0.11 2.10
C GLY A 334 14.75 -1.22 1.07
N GLY A 335 13.97 -0.99 0.00
CA GLY A 335 13.93 -1.89 -1.15
C GLY A 335 15.28 -1.98 -1.88
N PHE A 336 15.98 -0.86 -2.04
CA PHE A 336 17.33 -0.84 -2.63
C PHE A 336 18.33 -1.60 -1.75
N PHE A 337 18.30 -1.43 -0.46
CA PHE A 337 19.17 -2.19 0.44
C PHE A 337 18.85 -3.68 0.41
N THR A 338 17.59 -4.07 0.32
CA THR A 338 17.18 -5.49 0.27
C THR A 338 17.56 -6.15 -1.05
N PHE A 339 17.21 -5.53 -2.19
CA PHE A 339 17.32 -6.14 -3.54
C PHE A 339 18.51 -5.62 -4.35
N GLY A 340 19.30 -4.68 -3.83
CA GLY A 340 20.40 -4.05 -4.54
C GLY A 340 19.94 -3.31 -5.81
N ALA A 341 20.79 -3.30 -6.82
CA ALA A 341 20.52 -2.67 -8.11
C ALA A 341 19.28 -3.26 -8.82
N MET A 342 18.89 -4.51 -8.51
CA MET A 342 17.69 -5.13 -9.06
C MET A 342 16.40 -4.37 -8.66
N SER A 343 16.41 -3.66 -7.53
CA SER A 343 15.30 -2.80 -7.11
C SER A 343 15.01 -1.69 -8.11
N LEU A 344 16.04 -1.15 -8.79
CA LEU A 344 15.88 -0.12 -9.82
C LEU A 344 15.02 -0.62 -10.99
N VAL A 345 15.17 -1.89 -11.36
CA VAL A 345 14.35 -2.52 -12.41
C VAL A 345 12.91 -2.71 -11.89
N LEU A 346 12.77 -3.16 -10.63
CA LEU A 346 11.47 -3.41 -10.01
C LEU A 346 10.63 -2.12 -9.89
N TYR A 347 11.19 -1.11 -9.24
CA TYR A 347 10.52 0.19 -9.05
C TYR A 347 10.45 0.99 -10.34
N GLY A 348 11.50 0.98 -11.17
CA GLY A 348 11.54 1.69 -12.43
C GLY A 348 10.44 1.25 -13.39
N LYS A 349 10.22 -0.07 -13.54
CA LYS A 349 9.11 -0.59 -14.35
C LYS A 349 7.74 -0.25 -13.75
N LEU A 350 7.60 -0.30 -12.42
CA LEU A 350 6.37 0.05 -11.76
C LEU A 350 6.05 1.54 -11.97
N PHE A 351 7.01 2.42 -11.74
CA PHE A 351 6.82 3.87 -11.92
C PHE A 351 6.59 4.23 -13.39
N TYR A 352 7.33 3.62 -14.31
CA TYR A 352 7.10 3.81 -15.74
C TYR A 352 5.67 3.41 -16.14
N ALA A 353 5.20 2.23 -15.72
CA ALA A 353 3.84 1.78 -16.00
C ALA A 353 2.80 2.72 -15.37
N SER A 354 3.03 3.19 -14.16
CA SER A 354 2.16 4.08 -13.41
C SER A 354 2.04 5.46 -14.08
N ILE A 355 3.18 6.06 -14.44
CA ILE A 355 3.24 7.35 -15.13
C ILE A 355 2.61 7.23 -16.52
N LYS A 356 2.94 6.16 -17.27
CA LYS A 356 2.32 5.86 -18.54
C LYS A 356 0.80 5.77 -18.40
N LYS A 357 0.29 5.03 -17.41
CA LYS A 357 -1.15 4.93 -17.13
C LYS A 357 -1.76 6.30 -16.83
N ALA A 358 -1.12 7.13 -16.01
CA ALA A 358 -1.60 8.44 -15.65
C ALA A 358 -1.63 9.42 -16.84
N ILE A 359 -0.69 9.33 -17.79
CA ILE A 359 -0.62 10.19 -18.97
C ILE A 359 -1.60 9.69 -20.05
N PHE A 360 -1.54 8.40 -20.42
CA PHE A 360 -2.34 7.86 -21.53
C PHE A 360 -3.83 7.76 -21.23
N SER A 361 -4.21 7.67 -19.96
CA SER A 361 -5.63 7.76 -19.57
C SER A 361 -6.23 9.11 -19.90
N CYS A 362 -5.40 10.15 -20.05
CA CYS A 362 -5.83 11.51 -20.45
C CYS A 362 -6.02 11.66 -21.96
N SER A 363 -5.16 11.03 -22.75
CA SER A 363 -5.12 11.21 -24.22
C SER A 363 -6.23 10.46 -24.96
N ASN A 364 -6.63 9.33 -24.44
CA ASN A 364 -7.71 8.54 -25.04
C ASN A 364 -9.04 8.89 -24.35
N ARG A 365 -10.00 9.46 -25.07
CA ARG A 365 -11.39 9.74 -24.65
C ARG A 365 -12.16 8.49 -24.13
N MET A 366 -11.45 7.40 -23.83
CA MET A 366 -11.97 6.09 -23.43
C MET A 366 -12.25 5.96 -21.91
N ILE A 367 -11.81 6.91 -21.08
CA ILE A 367 -12.06 6.89 -19.65
C ILE A 367 -12.87 8.13 -19.30
N ASN A 368 -13.97 7.94 -18.59
CA ASN A 368 -14.71 9.06 -18.03
C ASN A 368 -13.76 9.88 -17.16
N TYR A 369 -13.79 11.22 -17.29
CA TYR A 369 -12.92 12.15 -16.55
C TYR A 369 -12.87 11.86 -15.05
N GLU A 370 -13.98 11.44 -14.50
CA GLU A 370 -14.11 11.12 -13.08
C GLU A 370 -13.24 9.91 -12.67
N SER A 371 -13.32 8.83 -13.45
CA SER A 371 -12.50 7.62 -13.23
C SER A 371 -11.00 7.91 -13.41
N TYR A 372 -10.67 8.84 -14.31
CA TYR A 372 -9.32 9.30 -14.52
C TYR A 372 -8.72 10.00 -13.30
N VAL A 373 -9.49 10.88 -12.61
CA VAL A 373 -9.04 11.52 -11.36
C VAL A 373 -8.72 10.48 -10.29
N PHE A 374 -9.58 9.46 -10.13
CA PHE A 374 -9.34 8.36 -9.19
C PHE A 374 -8.04 7.59 -9.51
N VAL A 375 -7.86 7.16 -10.77
CA VAL A 375 -6.65 6.41 -11.18
C VAL A 375 -5.39 7.22 -10.95
N LYS A 376 -5.39 8.50 -11.32
CA LYS A 376 -4.25 9.39 -11.05
C LYS A 376 -3.96 9.56 -9.57
N SER A 377 -4.98 9.68 -8.75
CA SER A 377 -4.81 9.79 -7.29
C SER A 377 -4.12 8.55 -6.73
N ILE A 378 -4.51 7.36 -7.18
CA ILE A 378 -3.86 6.10 -6.81
C ILE A 378 -2.38 6.07 -7.24
N VAL A 379 -2.09 6.51 -8.47
CA VAL A 379 -0.70 6.57 -8.97
C VAL A 379 0.14 7.55 -8.14
N ILE A 380 -0.38 8.74 -7.88
CA ILE A 380 0.31 9.76 -7.07
C ILE A 380 0.55 9.24 -5.65
N TYR A 381 -0.50 8.67 -5.03
CA TYR A 381 -0.37 8.08 -3.69
C TYR A 381 0.72 7.02 -3.65
N MET A 382 0.71 6.08 -4.59
CA MET A 382 1.69 5.00 -4.64
C MET A 382 3.12 5.52 -4.80
N ILE A 383 3.36 6.46 -5.73
CA ILE A 383 4.69 7.01 -5.98
C ILE A 383 5.20 7.78 -4.75
N LEU A 384 4.37 8.67 -4.19
CA LEU A 384 4.74 9.44 -3.00
C LEU A 384 4.97 8.54 -1.78
N SER A 385 4.10 7.55 -1.57
CA SER A 385 4.24 6.62 -0.45
C SER A 385 5.53 5.82 -0.52
N CYS A 386 6.04 5.47 -1.70
CA CYS A 386 7.30 4.74 -1.85
C CYS A 386 8.52 5.51 -1.33
N ILE A 387 8.44 6.83 -1.13
CA ILE A 387 9.60 7.61 -0.65
C ILE A 387 10.01 7.17 0.76
N LEU A 388 9.06 7.03 1.69
CA LEU A 388 9.32 6.62 3.08
C LEU A 388 8.61 5.33 3.49
N LEU A 389 7.69 4.81 2.67
CA LEU A 389 6.94 3.59 2.93
C LEU A 389 7.22 2.60 1.80
N ASN A 390 7.97 1.56 2.08
CA ASN A 390 8.15 0.51 1.09
C ASN A 390 6.83 -0.25 0.88
N ILE A 391 6.24 -0.13 -0.33
CA ILE A 391 5.01 -0.87 -0.65
C ILE A 391 5.25 -2.38 -0.78
N PHE A 392 6.50 -2.80 -1.05
CA PHE A 392 6.88 -4.21 -1.10
C PHE A 392 7.29 -4.77 0.27
N ASP A 393 7.19 -3.95 1.32
CA ASP A 393 7.35 -4.43 2.68
C ASP A 393 6.23 -5.40 3.08
N ALA A 394 6.59 -6.39 3.89
CA ALA A 394 5.69 -7.43 4.38
C ALA A 394 4.43 -6.90 5.11
N GLN A 395 4.51 -5.69 5.69
CA GLN A 395 3.37 -5.05 6.36
C GLN A 395 2.38 -4.41 5.37
N ARG A 396 2.83 -4.02 4.15
CA ARG A 396 2.06 -3.24 3.17
C ARG A 396 1.77 -4.00 1.89
N ILE A 397 2.39 -5.16 1.71
CA ILE A 397 2.36 -5.93 0.46
C ILE A 397 0.94 -6.33 0.03
N TRP A 398 -0.03 -6.43 0.95
CA TRP A 398 -1.42 -6.69 0.61
C TRP A 398 -2.08 -5.59 -0.24
N GLY A 399 -1.59 -4.35 -0.16
CA GLY A 399 -2.06 -3.26 -1.02
C GLY A 399 -1.63 -3.41 -2.49
N ILE A 400 -0.49 -4.08 -2.75
CA ILE A 400 0.11 -4.20 -4.09
C ILE A 400 -0.83 -4.83 -5.11
N PRO A 401 -1.52 -5.96 -4.86
CA PRO A 401 -2.45 -6.54 -5.82
C PRO A 401 -3.47 -5.54 -6.36
N PHE A 402 -3.99 -4.67 -5.52
CA PHE A 402 -4.97 -3.66 -5.90
C PHE A 402 -4.33 -2.53 -6.72
N TYR A 403 -3.18 -2.02 -6.29
CA TYR A 403 -2.46 -0.98 -7.04
C TYR A 403 -2.03 -1.47 -8.42
N LEU A 404 -1.43 -2.66 -8.52
CA LEU A 404 -1.03 -3.26 -9.79
C LEU A 404 -2.24 -3.52 -10.70
N SER A 405 -3.35 -4.00 -10.15
CA SER A 405 -4.56 -4.23 -10.94
C SER A 405 -5.07 -2.94 -11.55
N ILE A 406 -5.11 -1.83 -10.78
CA ILE A 406 -5.56 -0.53 -11.28
C ILE A 406 -4.59 0.02 -12.34
N ILE A 407 -3.27 -0.13 -12.13
CA ILE A 407 -2.23 0.40 -13.03
C ILE A 407 -2.19 -0.39 -14.34
N PHE A 408 -2.20 -1.72 -14.27
CA PHE A 408 -2.03 -2.57 -15.44
C PHE A 408 -3.32 -2.89 -16.18
N PHE A 409 -4.50 -2.61 -15.61
CA PHE A 409 -5.77 -2.80 -16.29
C PHE A 409 -5.93 -1.81 -17.45
N VAL A 410 -6.02 -2.33 -18.67
CA VAL A 410 -5.93 -1.51 -19.89
C VAL A 410 -7.24 -0.74 -20.18
N LYS A 411 -8.41 -1.31 -19.84
CA LYS A 411 -9.72 -0.73 -20.18
C LYS A 411 -10.61 -0.59 -18.94
N ILE A 412 -10.75 0.63 -18.41
CA ILE A 412 -11.68 0.91 -17.31
C ILE A 412 -13.11 1.18 -17.80
N HIS A 413 -13.33 1.49 -19.10
CA HIS A 413 -14.68 1.66 -19.68
C HIS A 413 -14.69 1.38 -21.19
N GLN A 414 -15.32 0.31 -21.62
CA GLN A 414 -15.72 0.12 -23.02
C GLN A 414 -17.12 -0.50 -23.20
N LYS A 415 -17.88 -0.77 -22.12
CA LYS A 415 -19.17 -1.46 -22.27
C LYS A 415 -20.40 -0.57 -22.47
N ASN A 416 -20.32 0.74 -22.21
CA ASN A 416 -21.51 1.62 -22.28
C ASN A 416 -21.72 2.34 -23.61
N TYR A 417 -21.02 1.95 -24.71
CA TYR A 417 -21.20 2.61 -26.02
C TYR A 417 -21.76 1.68 -27.11
N LYS A 418 -22.32 0.53 -26.78
CA LYS A 418 -22.99 -0.34 -27.76
C LYS A 418 -24.51 -0.47 -27.53
N GLY A 419 -25.16 0.50 -27.03
CA GLY A 419 -26.58 0.47 -26.71
C GLY A 419 -27.40 1.70 -27.06
N GLU A 420 -26.87 2.62 -27.85
CA GLU A 420 -27.68 3.71 -28.45
C GLU A 420 -27.23 3.93 -29.90
N ASN A 421 -27.83 3.16 -30.80
CA ASN A 421 -28.13 3.47 -32.19
C ASN A 421 -29.45 2.76 -32.57
#